data_9209026ab3bd7536c13b1aecd5d76e38
#
_entry.id   9209026ab3bd7536c13b1aecd5d76e38
#
_cell.length_a   1.000
_cell.length_b   1.000
_cell.length_c   1.000
_cell.angle_alpha   90.00
_cell.angle_beta   90.00
_cell.angle_gamma   90.00
#
_symmetry.space_group_name_H-M   'P 1'
#
loop_
_entity.id
_entity.type
_entity.pdbx_description
1 polymer ?
#
loop_
_entity_poly.entity_id
_entity_poly.type
_entity_poly.pdbx_seq_one_letter_code
_entity_poly.pdbx_strand_id
1 'polypeptide(L)'
;MIVRILLLLLGASHIVNGLFMLIAPADWYASVPGVTATGPFNPHFVLDIGMAFVASGAGLMLGARRGTSAAILACAGAAWPALHALIHIDGWLMHGFPADTRIATSEAIGVVGLSALGVVLAWLRVRGENR
;
A
#
# COMPACT_ATOMS: atom_id res chain seq x y z
N MET A 1 -18.29 9.89 7.32
CA MET A 1 -17.69 9.21 8.50
C MET A 1 -16.92 7.97 8.08
N ILE A 2 -17.54 7.00 7.43
CA ILE A 2 -16.92 5.70 7.03
C ILE A 2 -15.63 5.85 6.23
N VAL A 3 -15.61 6.69 5.18
CA VAL A 3 -14.40 6.91 4.35
C VAL A 3 -13.17 7.31 5.18
N ARG A 4 -13.35 8.16 6.20
CA ARG A 4 -12.28 8.62 7.08
C ARG A 4 -11.76 7.51 7.99
N ILE A 5 -12.67 6.68 8.52
CA ILE A 5 -12.29 5.52 9.34
C ILE A 5 -11.47 4.54 8.48
N LEU A 6 -11.94 4.25 7.27
CA LEU A 6 -11.23 3.36 6.34
C LEU A 6 -9.85 3.90 5.93
N LEU A 7 -9.72 5.23 5.70
CA LEU A 7 -8.43 5.86 5.46
C LEU A 7 -7.48 5.73 6.66
N LEU A 8 -7.97 5.89 7.89
CA LEU A 8 -7.18 5.69 9.10
C LEU A 8 -6.71 4.25 9.23
N LEU A 9 -7.60 3.27 9.02
CA LEU A 9 -7.27 1.85 9.11
C LEU A 9 -6.27 1.42 8.04
N LEU A 10 -6.50 1.84 6.79
CA LEU A 10 -5.59 1.56 5.68
C LEU A 10 -4.24 2.24 5.88
N GLY A 11 -4.22 3.51 6.31
CA GLY A 11 -2.99 4.23 6.61
C GLY A 11 -2.21 3.58 7.76
N ALA A 12 -2.90 3.16 8.82
CA ALA A 12 -2.28 2.44 9.93
C ALA A 12 -1.67 1.10 9.48
N SER A 13 -2.35 0.33 8.61
CA SER A 13 -1.82 -0.93 8.08
C SER A 13 -0.55 -0.70 7.25
N HIS A 14 -0.49 0.36 6.43
CA HIS A 14 0.72 0.73 5.69
C HIS A 14 1.87 1.12 6.62
N ILE A 15 1.60 1.92 7.67
CA ILE A 15 2.61 2.29 8.67
C ILE A 15 3.15 1.04 9.38
N VAL A 16 2.29 0.15 9.82
CA VAL A 16 2.69 -1.09 10.51
C VAL A 16 3.57 -1.96 9.60
N ASN A 17 3.17 -2.15 8.33
CA ASN A 17 3.99 -2.89 7.37
C ASN A 17 5.33 -2.20 7.12
N GLY A 18 5.35 -0.88 6.90
CA GLY A 18 6.57 -0.12 6.72
C GLY A 18 7.50 -0.17 7.93
N LEU A 19 6.97 -0.06 9.15
CA LEU A 19 7.75 -0.20 10.38
C LEU A 19 8.32 -1.61 10.53
N PHE A 20 7.60 -2.66 10.16
CA PHE A 20 8.12 -4.02 10.14
C PHE A 20 9.34 -4.13 9.21
N MET A 21 9.24 -3.56 8.00
CA MET A 21 10.37 -3.50 7.04
C MET A 21 11.58 -2.73 7.60
N LEU A 22 11.34 -1.65 8.34
CA LEU A 22 12.42 -0.81 8.90
C LEU A 22 13.09 -1.43 10.13
N ILE A 23 12.33 -2.12 10.98
CA ILE A 23 12.83 -2.66 12.25
C ILE A 23 13.42 -4.06 12.07
N ALA A 24 12.81 -4.90 11.24
CA ALA A 24 13.20 -6.29 11.04
C ALA A 24 13.16 -6.66 9.53
N PRO A 25 14.01 -6.04 8.68
CA PRO A 25 13.94 -6.19 7.24
C PRO A 25 14.16 -7.62 6.74
N ALA A 26 15.03 -8.40 7.40
CA ALA A 26 15.27 -9.79 7.05
C ALA A 26 14.06 -10.69 7.38
N ASP A 27 13.42 -10.46 8.54
CA ASP A 27 12.24 -11.21 8.96
C ASP A 27 11.05 -10.88 8.05
N TRP A 28 10.87 -9.59 7.70
CA TRP A 28 9.85 -9.18 6.74
C TRP A 28 10.06 -9.88 5.39
N TYR A 29 11.28 -9.84 4.85
CA TYR A 29 11.64 -10.47 3.57
C TYR A 29 11.35 -11.98 3.58
N ALA A 30 11.65 -12.67 4.67
CA ALA A 30 11.42 -14.11 4.80
C ALA A 30 9.97 -14.49 5.02
N SER A 31 9.15 -13.61 5.66
CA SER A 31 7.78 -13.93 6.07
C SER A 31 6.71 -13.58 5.04
N VAL A 32 6.96 -12.60 4.15
CA VAL A 32 5.95 -12.17 3.18
C VAL A 32 5.93 -13.10 1.96
N PRO A 33 4.79 -13.75 1.66
CA PRO A 33 4.69 -14.69 0.55
C PRO A 33 5.06 -14.05 -0.79
N GLY A 34 5.92 -14.71 -1.55
CA GLY A 34 6.35 -14.27 -2.88
C GLY A 34 7.61 -13.40 -2.88
N VAL A 35 7.92 -12.70 -1.79
CA VAL A 35 9.05 -11.74 -1.75
C VAL A 35 10.39 -12.42 -2.00
N THR A 36 10.62 -13.60 -1.42
CA THR A 36 11.88 -14.36 -1.63
C THR A 36 12.08 -14.84 -3.08
N ALA A 37 11.03 -14.90 -3.88
CA ALA A 37 11.10 -15.25 -5.30
C ALA A 37 11.47 -14.05 -6.20
N THR A 38 11.43 -12.82 -5.70
CA THR A 38 11.75 -11.62 -6.48
C THR A 38 13.24 -11.37 -6.66
N GLY A 39 14.11 -12.05 -5.88
CA GLY A 39 15.57 -11.92 -5.94
C GLY A 39 16.22 -12.04 -4.55
N PRO A 40 17.54 -11.96 -4.45
CA PRO A 40 18.26 -12.08 -3.18
C PRO A 40 17.90 -10.91 -2.23
N PHE A 41 17.98 -11.18 -0.91
CA PHE A 41 17.75 -10.16 0.11
C PHE A 41 18.67 -8.95 -0.07
N ASN A 42 18.06 -7.79 -0.21
CA ASN A 42 18.75 -6.51 -0.24
C ASN A 42 18.18 -5.62 0.87
N PRO A 43 18.88 -5.43 2.00
CA PRO A 43 18.37 -4.65 3.12
C PRO A 43 18.11 -3.20 2.75
N HIS A 44 18.94 -2.58 1.93
CA HIS A 44 18.76 -1.19 1.51
C HIS A 44 17.43 -1.03 0.75
N PHE A 45 17.17 -1.91 -0.21
CA PHE A 45 15.92 -1.89 -0.96
C PHE A 45 14.69 -2.09 -0.06
N VAL A 46 14.75 -3.03 0.90
CA VAL A 46 13.64 -3.26 1.84
C VAL A 46 13.38 -2.03 2.71
N LEU A 47 14.44 -1.37 3.21
CA LEU A 47 14.32 -0.15 4.01
C LEU A 47 13.70 1.00 3.19
N ASP A 48 14.11 1.20 1.94
CA ASP A 48 13.54 2.23 1.05
C ASP A 48 12.04 2.03 0.82
N ILE A 49 11.62 0.80 0.55
CA ILE A 49 10.20 0.47 0.40
C ILE A 49 9.44 0.64 1.72
N GLY A 50 10.08 0.28 2.85
CA GLY A 50 9.51 0.52 4.19
C GLY A 50 9.21 2.00 4.45
N MET A 51 10.15 2.89 4.10
CA MET A 51 9.93 4.35 4.19
C MET A 51 8.79 4.82 3.27
N ALA A 52 8.68 4.28 2.07
CA ALA A 52 7.59 4.58 1.15
C ALA A 52 6.22 4.16 1.72
N PHE A 53 6.13 2.99 2.38
CA PHE A 53 4.93 2.56 3.09
C PHE A 53 4.58 3.49 4.26
N VAL A 54 5.54 3.91 5.07
CA VAL A 54 5.31 4.85 6.18
C VAL A 54 4.80 6.20 5.64
N ALA A 55 5.42 6.74 4.59
CA ALA A 55 5.01 8.00 3.96
C ALA A 55 3.59 7.90 3.37
N SER A 56 3.29 6.79 2.66
CA SER A 56 1.96 6.49 2.13
C SER A 56 0.92 6.43 3.25
N GLY A 57 1.20 5.66 4.30
CA GLY A 57 0.30 5.52 5.44
C GLY A 57 0.04 6.85 6.15
N ALA A 58 1.06 7.67 6.35
CA ALA A 58 0.93 9.02 6.91
C ALA A 58 0.04 9.91 6.04
N GLY A 59 0.23 9.89 4.71
CA GLY A 59 -0.61 10.61 3.75
C GLY A 59 -2.09 10.21 3.84
N LEU A 60 -2.38 8.90 3.89
CA LEU A 60 -3.74 8.38 4.03
C LEU A 60 -4.38 8.80 5.37
N MET A 61 -3.65 8.69 6.49
CA MET A 61 -4.14 9.08 7.81
C MET A 61 -4.40 10.59 7.92
N LEU A 62 -3.48 11.43 7.41
CA LEU A 62 -3.68 12.87 7.34
C LEU A 62 -4.84 13.23 6.41
N GLY A 63 -5.04 12.45 5.35
CA GLY A 63 -6.18 12.54 4.44
C GLY A 63 -7.55 12.29 5.07
N ALA A 64 -7.57 11.64 6.24
CA ALA A 64 -8.80 11.47 7.01
C ALA A 64 -9.27 12.77 7.72
N ARG A 65 -8.47 13.83 7.79
CA ARG A 65 -8.85 15.15 8.34
C ARG A 65 -9.87 15.84 7.45
N ARG A 66 -10.40 16.98 7.89
CA ARG A 66 -11.32 17.83 7.09
C ARG A 66 -10.52 18.79 6.22
N GLY A 67 -11.10 19.18 5.08
CA GLY A 67 -10.59 20.21 4.18
C GLY A 67 -9.88 19.67 2.94
N THR A 68 -9.78 20.52 1.93
CA THR A 68 -9.21 20.19 0.61
C THR A 68 -7.76 19.72 0.69
N SER A 69 -6.93 20.32 1.55
CA SER A 69 -5.54 19.91 1.75
C SER A 69 -5.44 18.46 2.24
N ALA A 70 -6.37 18.03 3.11
CA ALA A 70 -6.43 16.65 3.57
C ALA A 70 -6.83 15.70 2.42
N ALA A 71 -7.76 16.08 1.56
CA ALA A 71 -8.10 15.27 0.39
C ALA A 71 -6.92 15.09 -0.57
N ILE A 72 -6.10 16.14 -0.77
CA ILE A 72 -4.86 16.05 -1.55
C ILE A 72 -3.86 15.09 -0.89
N LEU A 73 -3.71 15.13 0.43
CA LEU A 73 -2.84 14.20 1.17
C LEU A 73 -3.32 12.75 1.06
N ALA A 74 -4.64 12.49 1.02
CA ALA A 74 -5.16 11.16 0.75
C ALA A 74 -4.74 10.66 -0.64
N CYS A 75 -4.81 11.51 -1.66
CA CYS A 75 -4.37 11.18 -3.02
C CYS A 75 -2.87 10.89 -3.06
N ALA A 76 -2.05 11.73 -2.44
CA ALA A 76 -0.60 11.52 -2.36
C ALA A 76 -0.26 10.20 -1.64
N GLY A 77 -0.95 9.89 -0.54
CA GLY A 77 -0.77 8.64 0.20
C GLY A 77 -1.19 7.39 -0.60
N ALA A 78 -2.20 7.51 -1.47
CA ALA A 78 -2.64 6.40 -2.31
C ALA A 78 -1.78 6.20 -3.58
N ALA A 79 -1.01 7.21 -4.00
CA ALA A 79 -0.32 7.21 -5.29
C ALA A 79 0.75 6.10 -5.40
N TRP A 80 1.66 6.02 -4.42
CA TRP A 80 2.73 5.02 -4.47
C TRP A 80 2.22 3.57 -4.45
N PRO A 81 1.31 3.16 -3.53
CA PRO A 81 0.75 1.81 -3.57
C PRO A 81 0.02 1.49 -4.88
N ALA A 82 -0.68 2.47 -5.45
CA ALA A 82 -1.35 2.30 -6.74
C ALA A 82 -0.36 1.99 -7.86
N LEU A 83 0.75 2.74 -7.93
CA LEU A 83 1.82 2.50 -8.91
C LEU A 83 2.50 1.14 -8.67
N HIS A 84 2.72 0.78 -7.41
CA HIS A 84 3.27 -0.54 -7.06
C HIS A 84 2.32 -1.69 -7.48
N ALA A 85 1.02 -1.53 -7.29
CA ALA A 85 0.03 -2.51 -7.73
C ALA A 85 0.06 -2.74 -9.26
N LEU A 86 0.37 -1.72 -10.07
CA LEU A 86 0.51 -1.88 -11.52
C LEU A 86 1.65 -2.82 -11.89
N ILE A 87 2.74 -2.87 -11.12
CA ILE A 87 3.84 -3.81 -11.34
C ILE A 87 3.37 -5.25 -11.17
N HIS A 88 2.54 -5.52 -10.14
CA HIS A 88 1.97 -6.86 -9.93
C HIS A 88 0.98 -7.24 -11.03
N ILE A 89 0.12 -6.30 -11.45
CA ILE A 89 -0.82 -6.52 -12.55
C ILE A 89 -0.08 -6.81 -13.86
N ASP A 90 0.97 -6.06 -14.17
CA ASP A 90 1.82 -6.29 -15.33
C ASP A 90 2.49 -7.68 -15.25
N GLY A 91 3.02 -8.05 -14.10
CA GLY A 91 3.56 -9.39 -13.85
C GLY A 91 2.55 -10.50 -14.13
N TRP A 92 1.28 -10.33 -13.72
CA TRP A 92 0.22 -11.29 -14.01
C TRP A 92 -0.11 -11.39 -15.51
N LEU A 93 -0.08 -10.25 -16.22
CA LEU A 93 -0.32 -10.22 -17.66
C LEU A 93 0.80 -10.90 -18.45
N MET A 94 2.05 -10.73 -17.99
CA MET A 94 3.23 -11.27 -18.68
C MET A 94 3.52 -12.75 -18.33
N HIS A 95 3.26 -13.17 -17.09
CA HIS A 95 3.70 -14.49 -16.59
C HIS A 95 2.54 -15.36 -16.08
N GLY A 96 1.32 -14.83 -16.07
CA GLY A 96 0.13 -15.48 -15.49
C GLY A 96 -0.04 -15.20 -13.98
N PHE A 97 -1.23 -15.49 -13.50
CA PHE A 97 -1.57 -15.32 -12.08
C PHE A 97 -0.86 -16.38 -11.23
N PRO A 98 -0.34 -16.05 -10.02
CA PRO A 98 0.41 -16.99 -9.19
C PRO A 98 -0.40 -18.25 -8.85
N ALA A 99 0.20 -19.43 -9.06
CA ALA A 99 -0.43 -20.72 -8.73
C ALA A 99 -0.43 -21.02 -7.22
N ASP A 100 0.55 -20.50 -6.47
CA ASP A 100 0.60 -20.59 -5.01
C ASP A 100 -0.47 -19.69 -4.40
N THR A 101 -1.42 -20.27 -3.66
CA THR A 101 -2.56 -19.55 -3.06
C THR A 101 -2.11 -18.46 -2.06
N ARG A 102 -1.00 -18.66 -1.34
CA ARG A 102 -0.50 -17.67 -0.39
C ARG A 102 0.04 -16.45 -1.12
N ILE A 103 0.82 -16.67 -2.19
CA ILE A 103 1.35 -15.59 -3.05
C ILE A 103 0.17 -14.88 -3.73
N ALA A 104 -0.72 -15.63 -4.36
CA ALA A 104 -1.91 -15.09 -5.02
C ALA A 104 -2.75 -14.21 -4.08
N THR A 105 -2.99 -14.66 -2.84
CA THR A 105 -3.75 -13.89 -1.84
C THR A 105 -2.99 -12.65 -1.39
N SER A 106 -1.68 -12.77 -1.13
CA SER A 106 -0.83 -11.64 -0.73
C SER A 106 -0.83 -10.54 -1.80
N GLU A 107 -0.65 -10.90 -3.06
CA GLU A 107 -0.62 -9.96 -4.17
C GLU A 107 -2.01 -9.38 -4.48
N ALA A 108 -3.02 -10.24 -4.65
CA ALA A 108 -4.35 -9.79 -5.08
C ALA A 108 -5.08 -8.97 -4.01
N ILE A 109 -5.02 -9.38 -2.75
CA ILE A 109 -5.69 -8.67 -1.65
C ILE A 109 -4.74 -7.67 -1.01
N GLY A 110 -3.54 -8.12 -0.59
CA GLY A 110 -2.59 -7.30 0.17
C GLY A 110 -1.98 -6.16 -0.65
N VAL A 111 -1.72 -6.37 -1.93
CA VAL A 111 -1.15 -5.32 -2.79
C VAL A 111 -2.22 -4.66 -3.64
N VAL A 112 -2.82 -5.37 -4.59
CA VAL A 112 -3.73 -4.76 -5.59
C VAL A 112 -5.03 -4.30 -4.95
N GLY A 113 -5.66 -5.13 -4.12
CA GLY A 113 -6.95 -4.82 -3.47
C GLY A 113 -6.86 -3.63 -2.52
N LEU A 114 -5.86 -3.61 -1.63
CA LEU A 114 -5.68 -2.48 -0.70
C LEU A 114 -5.27 -1.20 -1.43
N SER A 115 -4.49 -1.29 -2.50
CA SER A 115 -4.14 -0.13 -3.32
C SER A 115 -5.37 0.44 -4.04
N ALA A 116 -6.19 -0.40 -4.65
CA ALA A 116 -7.45 0.01 -5.28
C ALA A 116 -8.41 0.66 -4.26
N LEU A 117 -8.51 0.09 -3.06
CA LEU A 117 -9.28 0.69 -1.96
C LEU A 117 -8.76 2.09 -1.62
N GLY A 118 -7.42 2.26 -1.51
CA GLY A 118 -6.80 3.55 -1.24
C GLY A 118 -7.16 4.61 -2.28
N VAL A 119 -7.11 4.26 -3.57
CA VAL A 119 -7.50 5.14 -4.69
C VAL A 119 -8.98 5.53 -4.59
N VAL A 120 -9.87 4.56 -4.36
CA VAL A 120 -11.31 4.82 -4.23
C VAL A 120 -11.60 5.73 -3.03
N LEU A 121 -10.98 5.48 -1.88
CA LEU A 121 -11.17 6.31 -0.69
C LEU A 121 -10.65 7.73 -0.90
N ALA A 122 -9.49 7.92 -1.53
CA ALA A 122 -8.93 9.22 -1.86
C ALA A 122 -9.86 9.99 -2.82
N TRP A 123 -10.36 9.33 -3.86
CA TRP A 123 -11.33 9.91 -4.80
C TRP A 123 -12.64 10.33 -4.12
N LEU A 124 -13.19 9.49 -3.22
CA LEU A 124 -14.38 9.83 -2.44
C LEU A 124 -14.14 11.03 -1.52
N ARG A 125 -12.90 11.17 -0.99
CA ARG A 125 -12.53 12.36 -0.19
C ARG A 125 -12.55 13.62 -1.03
N VAL A 126 -11.95 13.62 -2.21
CA VAL A 126 -11.98 14.79 -3.12
C VAL A 126 -13.42 15.16 -3.47
N ARG A 127 -14.26 14.19 -3.83
CA ARG A 127 -15.67 14.45 -4.15
C ARG A 127 -16.49 14.99 -2.96
N GLY A 128 -16.17 14.54 -1.76
CA GLY A 128 -16.86 14.99 -0.54
C GLY A 128 -16.51 16.42 -0.12
N GLU A 129 -15.34 16.95 -0.49
CA GLU A 129 -14.95 18.35 -0.22
C GLU A 129 -15.51 19.33 -1.27
N ASN A 130 -15.88 18.83 -2.44
CA ASN A 130 -16.44 19.65 -3.53
C ASN A 130 -17.98 19.80 -3.48
N ARG A 131 -18.63 19.26 -2.45
CA ARG A 131 -20.07 19.37 -2.20
C ARG A 131 -20.39 20.27 -1.03
#